data_ce6b3ccbd44bfae2d965ed369ef9f532
#
_entry.id   ce6b3ccbd44bfae2d965ed369ef9f532
#
_cell.length_a   1.000
_cell.length_b   1.000
_cell.length_c   1.000
_cell.angle_alpha   90.00
_cell.angle_beta   90.00
_cell.angle_gamma   90.00
#
_symmetry.space_group_name_H-M   'P 1'
#
loop_
_entity.id
_entity.type
_entity.pdbx_description
1 polymer ?
#
loop_
_entity_poly.entity_id
_entity_poly.type
_entity_poly.pdbx_seq_one_letter_code
_entity_poly.pdbx_strand_id
1 'polypeptide(L)'
;MKTTKINLEEDNLAAIGIGAMIVFIALILVAAVASAVIIQTGEKLQQNAQQTGDDTQREIGGKITINSAYVEDASHMRLYFESAPGSGILSTSKITWQVACTNADTDANGVDNDNANDGYQFVAAAFDNGVANGQTGDTFLMSDPQPTLPAETANEQANINPGSAYVIDIDVNGGGGAGEDCTFSEVGINGELTLWIHVEGGGSTYEVILITDTTAGSLLI
;
A
#
# COMPACT_ATOMS: atom_id res chain seq x y z
N MET A 1 -94.74 -9.05 -23.15
CA MET A 1 -93.36 -8.58 -23.23
C MET A 1 -93.07 -7.80 -21.96
N LYS A 2 -92.21 -8.34 -21.10
CA LYS A 2 -91.82 -7.69 -19.81
C LYS A 2 -90.52 -6.97 -20.07
N THR A 3 -90.61 -5.67 -20.20
CA THR A 3 -89.41 -4.81 -20.38
C THR A 3 -88.67 -4.73 -19.06
N THR A 4 -87.48 -5.36 -18.99
CA THR A 4 -86.58 -5.23 -17.90
C THR A 4 -85.99 -3.83 -17.97
N LYS A 5 -86.33 -2.96 -17.02
CA LYS A 5 -85.64 -1.69 -16.86
C LYS A 5 -84.22 -2.06 -16.26
N ILE A 6 -83.25 -1.89 -17.08
CA ILE A 6 -81.82 -1.98 -16.65
C ILE A 6 -81.64 -0.81 -15.69
N ASN A 7 -81.29 -1.09 -14.45
CA ASN A 7 -80.95 -0.08 -13.44
C ASN A 7 -79.57 0.51 -13.74
N LEU A 8 -79.54 1.56 -14.51
CA LEU A 8 -78.31 2.30 -14.87
C LEU A 8 -77.56 2.87 -13.63
N GLU A 9 -78.25 3.03 -12.50
CA GLU A 9 -77.56 3.46 -11.24
C GLU A 9 -76.73 2.38 -10.58
N GLU A 10 -77.19 1.13 -10.60
CA GLU A 10 -76.39 -0.01 -10.07
C GLU A 10 -75.16 -0.30 -10.92
N ASP A 11 -75.23 -0.15 -12.25
CA ASP A 11 -74.11 -0.31 -13.16
C ASP A 11 -73.03 0.79 -12.98
N ASN A 12 -73.43 2.00 -12.65
CA ASN A 12 -72.50 3.11 -12.34
C ASN A 12 -71.77 2.89 -11.01
N LEU A 13 -72.44 2.41 -9.99
CA LEU A 13 -71.82 2.09 -8.69
C LEU A 13 -70.84 0.92 -8.81
N ALA A 14 -71.17 -0.11 -9.60
CA ALA A 14 -70.27 -1.22 -9.90
C ALA A 14 -69.03 -0.77 -10.70
N ALA A 15 -69.21 0.10 -11.69
CA ALA A 15 -68.09 0.64 -12.46
C ALA A 15 -67.15 1.51 -11.62
N ILE A 16 -67.68 2.32 -10.70
CA ILE A 16 -66.87 3.10 -9.76
C ILE A 16 -66.08 2.17 -8.81
N GLY A 17 -66.71 1.08 -8.33
CA GLY A 17 -66.06 0.08 -7.48
C GLY A 17 -64.89 -0.64 -8.15
N ILE A 18 -65.08 -1.06 -9.43
CA ILE A 18 -64.02 -1.69 -10.24
C ILE A 18 -62.91 -0.71 -10.49
N GLY A 19 -63.20 0.55 -10.84
CA GLY A 19 -62.18 1.59 -11.06
C GLY A 19 -61.34 1.84 -9.79
N ALA A 20 -61.96 1.91 -8.63
CA ALA A 20 -61.27 2.06 -7.35
C ALA A 20 -60.35 0.87 -7.02
N MET A 21 -60.80 -0.36 -7.29
CA MET A 21 -59.96 -1.56 -7.13
C MET A 21 -58.75 -1.57 -8.03
N ILE A 22 -58.90 -1.16 -9.30
CA ILE A 22 -57.76 -1.09 -10.24
C ILE A 22 -56.72 -0.08 -9.77
N VAL A 23 -57.17 1.11 -9.33
CA VAL A 23 -56.26 2.14 -8.79
C VAL A 23 -55.57 1.65 -7.55
N PHE A 24 -56.29 0.95 -6.65
CA PHE A 24 -55.72 0.41 -5.42
C PHE A 24 -54.64 -0.65 -5.71
N ILE A 25 -54.89 -1.58 -6.60
CA ILE A 25 -53.91 -2.59 -7.04
C ILE A 25 -52.70 -1.92 -7.67
N ALA A 26 -52.91 -0.91 -8.51
CA ALA A 26 -51.83 -0.18 -9.16
C ALA A 26 -50.94 0.52 -8.12
N LEU A 27 -51.53 1.14 -7.09
CA LEU A 27 -50.78 1.79 -6.00
C LEU A 27 -49.97 0.77 -5.20
N ILE A 28 -50.52 -0.42 -4.89
CA ILE A 28 -49.81 -1.47 -4.19
C ILE A 28 -48.63 -1.97 -5.02
N LEU A 29 -48.81 -2.17 -6.32
CA LEU A 29 -47.73 -2.60 -7.21
C LEU A 29 -46.61 -1.58 -7.30
N VAL A 30 -46.94 -0.30 -7.46
CA VAL A 30 -45.93 0.78 -7.45
C VAL A 30 -45.20 0.87 -6.13
N ALA A 31 -45.93 0.78 -5.02
CA ALA A 31 -45.34 0.81 -3.68
C ALA A 31 -44.39 -0.40 -3.44
N ALA A 32 -44.78 -1.59 -3.91
CA ALA A 32 -43.96 -2.79 -3.81
C ALA A 32 -42.67 -2.67 -4.60
N VAL A 33 -42.73 -2.19 -5.84
CA VAL A 33 -41.54 -1.98 -6.68
C VAL A 33 -40.64 -0.90 -6.10
N ALA A 34 -41.22 0.24 -5.67
CA ALA A 34 -40.47 1.31 -5.04
C ALA A 34 -39.74 0.83 -3.77
N SER A 35 -40.43 0.04 -2.91
CA SER A 35 -39.82 -0.53 -1.71
C SER A 35 -38.68 -1.49 -2.05
N ALA A 36 -38.84 -2.34 -3.05
CA ALA A 36 -37.79 -3.27 -3.48
C ALA A 36 -36.55 -2.53 -3.98
N VAL A 37 -36.71 -1.46 -4.74
CA VAL A 37 -35.60 -0.63 -5.22
C VAL A 37 -34.89 0.08 -4.05
N ILE A 38 -35.64 0.61 -3.10
CA ILE A 38 -35.06 1.28 -1.91
C ILE A 38 -34.24 0.28 -1.08
N ILE A 39 -34.75 -0.93 -0.87
CA ILE A 39 -34.03 -1.97 -0.12
C ILE A 39 -32.75 -2.35 -0.85
N GLN A 40 -32.83 -2.63 -2.16
CA GLN A 40 -31.64 -3.00 -2.95
C GLN A 40 -30.58 -1.89 -2.98
N THR A 41 -31.01 -0.63 -3.11
CA THR A 41 -30.06 0.50 -3.07
C THR A 41 -29.46 0.68 -1.67
N GLY A 42 -30.25 0.48 -0.61
CA GLY A 42 -29.79 0.52 0.75
C GLY A 42 -28.76 -0.56 1.07
N GLU A 43 -29.00 -1.80 0.65
CA GLU A 43 -28.04 -2.91 0.80
C GLU A 43 -26.75 -2.64 0.05
N LYS A 44 -26.83 -2.13 -1.20
CA LYS A 44 -25.65 -1.79 -1.98
C LYS A 44 -24.84 -0.66 -1.36
N LEU A 45 -25.49 0.36 -0.83
CA LEU A 45 -24.82 1.45 -0.11
C LEU A 45 -24.16 0.96 1.16
N GLN A 46 -24.82 0.07 1.91
CA GLN A 46 -24.23 -0.53 3.10
C GLN A 46 -22.99 -1.37 2.80
N GLN A 47 -23.04 -2.21 1.75
CA GLN A 47 -21.89 -3.01 1.31
C GLN A 47 -20.72 -2.12 0.89
N ASN A 48 -20.98 -1.07 0.10
CA ASN A 48 -19.94 -0.14 -0.31
C ASN A 48 -19.33 0.61 0.89
N ALA A 49 -20.17 1.01 1.86
CA ALA A 49 -19.68 1.69 3.06
C ALA A 49 -18.81 0.76 3.93
N GLN A 50 -19.19 -0.51 4.06
CA GLN A 50 -18.37 -1.51 4.76
C GLN A 50 -17.05 -1.73 4.06
N GLN A 51 -17.07 -1.96 2.73
CA GLN A 51 -15.85 -2.14 1.95
C GLN A 51 -14.92 -0.94 2.06
N THR A 52 -15.45 0.29 1.92
CA THR A 52 -14.64 1.50 2.08
C THR A 52 -14.06 1.62 3.49
N GLY A 53 -14.83 1.24 4.51
CA GLY A 53 -14.34 1.21 5.90
C GLY A 53 -13.20 0.22 6.11
N ASP A 54 -13.34 -0.99 5.58
CA ASP A 54 -12.32 -2.04 5.65
C ASP A 54 -11.05 -1.63 4.88
N ASP A 55 -11.19 -1.06 3.69
CA ASP A 55 -10.06 -0.59 2.86
C ASP A 55 -9.33 0.56 3.57
N THR A 56 -10.07 1.53 4.14
CA THR A 56 -9.47 2.63 4.91
C THR A 56 -8.73 2.12 6.14
N GLN A 57 -9.30 1.14 6.86
CA GLN A 57 -8.65 0.56 8.03
C GLN A 57 -7.35 -0.18 7.65
N ARG A 58 -7.34 -0.89 6.52
CA ARG A 58 -6.14 -1.52 6.00
C ARG A 58 -5.09 -0.50 5.59
N GLU A 59 -5.47 0.57 4.91
CA GLU A 59 -4.55 1.63 4.48
C GLU A 59 -3.91 2.35 5.68
N ILE A 60 -4.66 2.61 6.73
CA ILE A 60 -4.15 3.23 7.95
C ILE A 60 -3.28 2.27 8.75
N GLY A 61 -3.72 1.00 8.90
CA GLY A 61 -3.05 0.00 9.71
C GLY A 61 -1.87 -0.68 9.01
N GLY A 62 -1.90 -0.83 7.69
CA GLY A 62 -0.87 -1.53 6.92
C GLY A 62 0.35 -0.67 6.62
N LYS A 63 0.97 -0.07 7.63
CA LYS A 63 2.18 0.76 7.49
C LYS A 63 3.36 0.14 8.22
N ILE A 64 4.55 0.47 7.73
CA ILE A 64 5.81 0.18 8.38
C ILE A 64 6.32 1.44 9.07
N THR A 65 6.76 1.31 10.30
CA THR A 65 7.42 2.37 11.07
C THR A 65 8.90 2.06 11.13
N ILE A 66 9.72 3.01 10.71
CA ILE A 66 11.18 2.91 10.77
C ILE A 66 11.60 3.34 12.16
N ASN A 67 12.35 2.49 12.85
CA ASN A 67 12.87 2.76 14.18
C ASN A 67 14.26 3.39 14.11
N SER A 68 15.13 2.87 13.22
CA SER A 68 16.47 3.40 12.99
C SER A 68 17.04 2.85 11.69
N ALA A 69 17.98 3.57 11.11
CA ALA A 69 18.75 3.15 9.95
C ALA A 69 20.24 3.40 10.19
N TYR A 70 21.07 2.47 9.78
CA TYR A 70 22.52 2.52 9.94
C TYR A 70 23.22 2.20 8.62
N VAL A 71 24.40 2.77 8.44
CA VAL A 71 25.32 2.37 7.38
C VAL A 71 25.90 1.00 7.73
N GLU A 72 25.65 -0.02 6.92
CA GLU A 72 26.28 -1.33 7.10
C GLU A 72 27.62 -1.39 6.36
N ASP A 73 27.65 -0.98 5.11
CA ASP A 73 28.84 -0.82 4.29
C ASP A 73 28.63 0.30 3.24
N ALA A 74 29.51 0.41 2.25
CA ALA A 74 29.46 1.47 1.25
C ALA A 74 28.17 1.49 0.40
N SER A 75 27.48 0.34 0.26
CA SER A 75 26.29 0.16 -0.57
C SER A 75 25.09 -0.39 0.17
N HIS A 76 25.24 -0.79 1.44
CA HIS A 76 24.14 -1.38 2.19
C HIS A 76 23.75 -0.51 3.38
N MET A 77 22.43 -0.30 3.49
CA MET A 77 21.79 0.36 4.63
C MET A 77 21.01 -0.69 5.44
N ARG A 78 21.34 -0.80 6.72
CA ARG A 78 20.60 -1.66 7.66
C ARG A 78 19.45 -0.88 8.27
N LEU A 79 18.24 -1.36 8.02
CA LEU A 79 17.00 -0.74 8.46
C LEU A 79 16.34 -1.58 9.56
N TYR A 80 16.11 -0.98 10.71
CA TYR A 80 15.31 -1.55 11.79
C TYR A 80 13.90 -0.97 11.74
N PHE A 81 12.91 -1.84 11.69
CA PHE A 81 11.53 -1.43 11.50
C PHE A 81 10.53 -2.34 12.23
N GLU A 82 9.32 -1.86 12.37
CA GLU A 82 8.19 -2.63 12.87
C GLU A 82 6.92 -2.30 12.07
N SER A 83 5.93 -3.19 12.10
CA SER A 83 4.63 -2.86 11.54
C SER A 83 3.87 -1.94 12.48
N ALA A 84 3.14 -0.97 11.93
CA ALA A 84 2.36 -0.03 12.71
C ALA A 84 1.34 -0.74 13.61
N PRO A 85 1.09 -0.23 14.84
CA PRO A 85 0.07 -0.79 15.73
C PRO A 85 -1.29 -0.83 15.05
N GLY A 86 -1.92 -1.99 15.04
CA GLY A 86 -3.21 -2.19 14.37
C GLY A 86 -3.11 -2.68 12.92
N SER A 87 -1.90 -2.84 12.38
CA SER A 87 -1.71 -3.56 11.12
C SER A 87 -2.07 -5.04 11.30
N GLY A 88 -2.55 -5.67 10.22
CA GLY A 88 -2.58 -7.13 10.14
C GLY A 88 -1.18 -7.72 9.95
N ILE A 89 -1.13 -9.01 9.71
CA ILE A 89 0.10 -9.68 9.28
C ILE A 89 0.41 -9.22 7.85
N LEU A 90 1.62 -8.69 7.63
CA LEU A 90 2.10 -8.21 6.34
C LEU A 90 3.03 -9.25 5.74
N SER A 91 2.84 -9.61 4.46
CA SER A 91 3.77 -10.47 3.74
C SER A 91 4.94 -9.64 3.22
N THR A 92 6.18 -10.08 3.42
CA THR A 92 7.40 -9.42 2.93
C THR A 92 7.41 -9.27 1.41
N SER A 93 6.88 -10.26 0.68
CA SER A 93 6.74 -10.21 -0.79
C SER A 93 5.78 -9.11 -1.31
N LYS A 94 4.96 -8.54 -0.43
CA LYS A 94 4.01 -7.46 -0.73
C LYS A 94 4.47 -6.09 -0.25
N ILE A 95 5.69 -6.01 0.25
CA ILE A 95 6.31 -4.78 0.70
C ILE A 95 7.42 -4.45 -0.28
N THR A 96 7.34 -3.27 -0.87
CA THR A 96 8.35 -2.75 -1.78
C THR A 96 8.98 -1.51 -1.18
N TRP A 97 10.26 -1.33 -1.43
CA TRP A 97 10.98 -0.13 -1.06
C TRP A 97 11.58 0.53 -2.30
N GLN A 98 11.78 1.81 -2.20
CA GLN A 98 12.44 2.62 -3.21
C GLN A 98 13.31 3.66 -2.50
N VAL A 99 14.56 3.75 -2.92
CA VAL A 99 15.48 4.82 -2.52
C VAL A 99 15.73 5.70 -3.73
N ALA A 100 15.60 7.00 -3.55
CA ALA A 100 15.99 7.99 -4.54
C ALA A 100 17.06 8.90 -3.96
N CYS A 101 18.03 9.26 -4.78
CA CYS A 101 19.12 10.13 -4.42
C CYS A 101 19.47 11.09 -5.56
N THR A 102 20.30 12.05 -5.27
CA THR A 102 20.95 12.88 -6.26
C THR A 102 22.45 12.69 -6.10
N ASN A 103 23.07 12.10 -7.11
CA ASN A 103 24.52 12.03 -7.14
C ASN A 103 25.07 13.41 -7.55
N ALA A 104 25.95 13.92 -6.72
CA ALA A 104 26.75 15.07 -7.13
C ALA A 104 27.87 14.56 -8.03
N ASP A 105 28.08 15.23 -9.16
CA ASP A 105 29.31 15.08 -9.92
C ASP A 105 30.50 15.47 -9.02
N THR A 106 31.05 14.50 -8.32
CA THR A 106 32.18 14.71 -7.40
C THR A 106 33.42 14.00 -7.90
N ASP A 107 33.75 14.19 -9.15
CA ASP A 107 35.14 14.02 -9.52
C ASP A 107 35.98 15.03 -8.77
N ALA A 108 36.92 14.54 -7.98
CA ALA A 108 37.86 15.36 -7.18
C ALA A 108 38.71 16.32 -8.05
N ASN A 109 38.56 16.27 -9.37
CA ASN A 109 39.25 17.14 -10.35
C ASN A 109 38.32 18.18 -11.00
N GLY A 110 37.00 18.17 -10.69
CA GLY A 110 36.03 19.13 -11.21
C GLY A 110 35.80 19.01 -12.72
N VAL A 111 36.04 17.88 -13.30
CA VAL A 111 35.77 17.58 -14.69
C VAL A 111 34.53 16.69 -14.76
N ASP A 112 33.51 17.18 -15.44
CA ASP A 112 32.34 16.41 -15.86
C ASP A 112 32.81 15.26 -16.77
N ASN A 113 32.97 14.08 -16.18
CA ASN A 113 33.28 12.86 -16.89
C ASN A 113 31.97 12.16 -17.24
N ASP A 114 31.18 12.64 -18.16
CA ASP A 114 30.04 11.94 -18.81
C ASP A 114 29.70 10.53 -18.27
N ASN A 115 29.76 10.38 -16.93
CA ASN A 115 29.35 9.15 -16.26
C ASN A 115 27.84 9.11 -16.29
N ALA A 116 27.30 8.03 -16.77
CA ALA A 116 25.86 7.80 -16.92
C ALA A 116 25.07 7.83 -15.58
N ASN A 117 25.75 8.09 -14.48
CA ASN A 117 25.23 8.05 -13.10
C ASN A 117 25.07 9.44 -12.46
N ASP A 118 25.25 10.53 -13.23
CA ASP A 118 25.03 11.88 -12.70
C ASP A 118 23.54 12.22 -12.63
N GLY A 119 23.13 12.91 -11.59
CA GLY A 119 21.77 13.41 -11.43
C GLY A 119 20.88 12.56 -10.51
N TYR A 120 19.62 12.47 -10.86
CA TYR A 120 18.65 11.70 -10.07
C TYR A 120 18.79 10.20 -10.36
N GLN A 121 19.03 9.45 -9.30
CA GLN A 121 19.14 8.01 -9.31
C GLN A 121 18.03 7.42 -8.45
N PHE A 122 17.60 6.19 -8.74
CA PHE A 122 16.67 5.48 -7.86
C PHE A 122 16.93 3.97 -7.91
N VAL A 123 16.75 3.34 -6.77
CA VAL A 123 16.85 1.88 -6.61
C VAL A 123 15.56 1.41 -5.97
N ALA A 124 14.99 0.31 -6.42
CA ALA A 124 13.76 -0.24 -5.88
C ALA A 124 13.78 -1.76 -5.88
N ALA A 125 13.30 -2.37 -4.80
CA ALA A 125 13.13 -3.81 -4.70
C ALA A 125 12.00 -4.18 -3.73
N ALA A 126 11.76 -5.48 -3.54
CA ALA A 126 10.86 -5.99 -2.52
C ALA A 126 11.63 -6.40 -1.26
N PHE A 127 10.93 -6.50 -0.11
CA PHE A 127 11.50 -6.99 1.15
C PHE A 127 11.82 -8.50 1.12
N ASP A 128 11.24 -9.21 0.20
CA ASP A 128 11.49 -10.62 -0.08
C ASP A 128 11.96 -10.69 -1.54
N ASN A 129 13.22 -10.36 -1.78
CA ASN A 129 13.76 -10.34 -3.13
C ASN A 129 14.63 -11.57 -3.44
N GLY A 130 14.81 -12.46 -2.48
CA GLY A 130 15.65 -13.64 -2.62
C GLY A 130 17.05 -13.30 -3.13
N VAL A 131 18.01 -14.05 -2.76
CA VAL A 131 19.46 -13.91 -3.09
C VAL A 131 19.78 -13.78 -4.59
N ALA A 132 18.77 -13.90 -5.48
CA ALA A 132 19.00 -14.00 -6.93
C ALA A 132 19.44 -12.69 -7.59
N ASN A 133 19.15 -11.53 -7.01
CA ASN A 133 19.45 -10.24 -7.64
C ASN A 133 20.40 -9.34 -6.84
N GLY A 134 20.84 -9.73 -5.65
CA GLY A 134 21.81 -8.96 -4.86
C GLY A 134 21.34 -7.59 -4.37
N GLN A 135 20.07 -7.25 -4.55
CA GLN A 135 19.55 -5.90 -4.30
C GLN A 135 18.92 -5.70 -2.93
N THR A 136 18.61 -6.79 -2.22
CA THR A 136 18.06 -6.69 -0.86
C THR A 136 18.43 -7.92 -0.08
N GLY A 137 18.77 -7.73 1.17
CA GLY A 137 18.82 -8.80 2.15
C GLY A 137 17.39 -9.23 2.53
N ASP A 138 17.29 -10.44 3.01
CA ASP A 138 16.06 -10.98 3.54
C ASP A 138 15.67 -10.27 4.84
N THR A 139 14.39 -10.31 5.18
CA THR A 139 13.87 -9.73 6.42
C THR A 139 14.05 -10.71 7.58
N PHE A 140 14.66 -10.26 8.67
CA PHE A 140 14.91 -11.05 9.88
C PHE A 140 14.26 -10.42 11.11
N LEU A 141 13.98 -11.24 12.13
CA LEU A 141 13.65 -10.70 13.45
C LEU A 141 14.88 -10.01 14.05
N MET A 142 14.68 -8.86 14.69
CA MET A 142 15.77 -8.12 15.37
C MET A 142 16.45 -8.95 16.47
N SER A 143 15.74 -9.91 17.05
CA SER A 143 16.26 -10.82 18.09
C SER A 143 17.16 -11.95 17.55
N ASP A 144 17.12 -12.20 16.25
CA ASP A 144 17.92 -13.26 15.65
C ASP A 144 19.35 -12.79 15.39
N PRO A 145 20.34 -13.71 15.43
CA PRO A 145 21.69 -13.34 15.05
C PRO A 145 21.70 -12.80 13.63
N GLN A 146 22.25 -11.59 13.48
CA GLN A 146 22.31 -10.93 12.19
C GLN A 146 23.17 -11.77 11.23
N PRO A 147 22.66 -12.10 10.03
CA PRO A 147 23.47 -12.73 9.02
C PRO A 147 24.58 -11.76 8.59
N THR A 148 25.78 -12.28 8.43
CA THR A 148 26.83 -11.58 7.71
C THR A 148 26.52 -11.72 6.22
N LEU A 149 26.21 -10.60 5.55
CA LEU A 149 25.97 -10.59 4.10
C LEU A 149 27.05 -11.36 3.31
N PRO A 150 26.74 -12.08 2.23
CA PRO A 150 25.43 -12.30 1.61
C PRO A 150 25.06 -13.79 1.56
N ALA A 151 24.42 -14.42 2.43
CA ALA A 151 23.88 -15.76 2.16
C ALA A 151 23.36 -16.54 3.37
N GLU A 152 22.50 -16.02 4.21
CA GLU A 152 21.75 -16.91 5.11
C GLU A 152 20.25 -16.73 4.91
N THR A 153 19.66 -17.66 4.18
CA THR A 153 18.20 -17.86 4.08
C THR A 153 17.62 -18.59 5.32
N ALA A 154 18.46 -18.95 6.27
CA ALA A 154 18.04 -19.63 7.49
C ALA A 154 17.53 -18.59 8.49
N ASN A 155 16.25 -18.48 8.73
CA ASN A 155 15.51 -17.57 9.61
C ASN A 155 14.87 -16.36 8.92
N GLU A 156 14.88 -16.32 7.60
CA GLU A 156 14.10 -15.34 6.85
C GLU A 156 12.62 -15.36 7.26
N GLN A 157 12.07 -14.17 7.42
CA GLN A 157 10.68 -14.00 7.80
C GLN A 157 9.82 -13.65 6.58
N ALA A 158 8.99 -14.58 6.13
CA ALA A 158 8.02 -14.34 5.06
C ALA A 158 6.85 -13.43 5.49
N ASN A 159 6.68 -13.22 6.80
CA ASN A 159 5.59 -12.44 7.35
C ASN A 159 6.05 -11.56 8.51
N ILE A 160 5.61 -10.32 8.50
CA ILE A 160 5.82 -9.34 9.55
C ILE A 160 4.59 -9.34 10.46
N ASN A 161 4.79 -9.70 11.72
CA ASN A 161 3.75 -9.72 12.73
C ASN A 161 3.74 -8.41 13.51
N PRO A 162 2.56 -7.83 13.83
CA PRO A 162 2.48 -6.62 14.64
C PRO A 162 3.10 -6.81 16.02
N GLY A 163 3.83 -5.80 16.47
CA GLY A 163 4.50 -5.81 17.78
C GLY A 163 5.84 -6.54 17.83
N SER A 164 6.38 -6.95 16.70
CA SER A 164 7.75 -7.49 16.59
C SER A 164 8.60 -6.53 15.77
N ALA A 165 9.85 -6.37 16.17
CA ALA A 165 10.82 -5.57 15.43
C ALA A 165 11.63 -6.47 14.48
N TYR A 166 11.85 -5.96 13.30
CA TYR A 166 12.55 -6.63 12.20
C TYR A 166 13.73 -5.82 11.72
N VAL A 167 14.59 -6.47 10.99
CA VAL A 167 15.77 -5.87 10.35
C VAL A 167 15.84 -6.33 8.89
N ILE A 168 16.26 -5.43 8.03
CA ILE A 168 16.55 -5.70 6.62
C ILE A 168 17.75 -4.88 6.19
N ASP A 169 18.58 -5.48 5.35
CA ASP A 169 19.69 -4.79 4.69
C ASP A 169 19.27 -4.43 3.27
N ILE A 170 19.25 -3.15 2.98
CA ILE A 170 18.85 -2.58 1.69
C ILE A 170 20.10 -2.26 0.89
N ASP A 171 20.26 -2.87 -0.28
CA ASP A 171 21.33 -2.55 -1.22
C ASP A 171 20.92 -1.33 -2.07
N VAL A 172 21.59 -0.22 -1.83
CA VAL A 172 21.34 1.05 -2.55
C VAL A 172 22.15 1.18 -3.84
N ASN A 173 22.90 0.12 -4.22
CA ASN A 173 23.69 0.10 -5.47
C ASN A 173 22.92 -0.41 -6.70
N GLY A 174 21.69 -0.82 -6.60
CA GLY A 174 20.81 -1.10 -7.75
C GLY A 174 21.33 -2.07 -8.83
N GLY A 175 22.46 -2.73 -8.62
CA GLY A 175 23.03 -3.68 -9.60
C GLY A 175 23.86 -3.05 -10.74
N GLY A 176 24.21 -1.76 -10.66
CA GLY A 176 25.17 -1.10 -11.55
C GLY A 176 24.59 -0.70 -12.90
N GLY A 177 23.29 -0.54 -13.02
CA GLY A 177 22.66 0.10 -14.19
C GLY A 177 22.83 1.62 -14.17
N ALA A 178 22.88 2.26 -15.34
CA ALA A 178 22.84 3.71 -15.39
C ALA A 178 21.53 4.22 -14.77
N GLY A 179 21.62 5.11 -13.76
CA GLY A 179 20.47 5.63 -13.05
C GLY A 179 20.03 4.81 -11.81
N GLU A 180 20.85 3.86 -11.37
CA GLU A 180 20.56 2.93 -10.28
C GLU A 180 21.71 2.88 -9.26
N ASP A 181 22.27 4.02 -8.86
CA ASP A 181 23.38 4.06 -7.91
C ASP A 181 23.15 5.17 -6.86
N CYS A 182 22.77 4.76 -5.67
CA CYS A 182 22.61 5.63 -4.50
C CYS A 182 23.59 5.24 -3.38
N THR A 183 24.78 4.74 -3.72
CA THR A 183 25.77 4.38 -2.72
C THR A 183 26.18 5.57 -1.86
N PHE A 184 26.57 5.32 -0.61
CA PHE A 184 26.95 6.38 0.32
C PHE A 184 28.18 7.15 -0.14
N SER A 185 29.04 6.51 -0.97
CA SER A 185 30.23 7.16 -1.55
C SER A 185 29.87 8.14 -2.66
N GLU A 186 28.87 7.81 -3.49
CA GLU A 186 28.43 8.65 -4.61
C GLU A 186 27.58 9.84 -4.13
N VAL A 187 26.66 9.57 -3.20
CA VAL A 187 25.81 10.63 -2.62
C VAL A 187 26.61 11.56 -1.71
N GLY A 188 27.60 11.02 -1.01
CA GLY A 188 28.53 11.79 -0.16
C GLY A 188 27.95 12.30 1.14
N ILE A 189 28.82 12.91 1.97
CA ILE A 189 28.44 13.53 3.24
C ILE A 189 27.64 14.80 2.98
N ASN A 190 26.55 15.01 3.72
CA ASN A 190 25.49 15.99 3.57
C ASN A 190 24.59 15.78 2.34
N GLY A 191 24.72 14.66 1.65
CA GLY A 191 23.74 14.25 0.66
C GLY A 191 22.47 13.69 1.30
N GLU A 192 21.40 13.67 0.54
CA GLU A 192 20.08 13.20 1.00
C GLU A 192 19.67 11.95 0.22
N LEU A 193 19.20 10.95 0.95
CA LEU A 193 18.49 9.80 0.43
C LEU A 193 17.01 9.91 0.78
N THR A 194 16.16 9.66 -0.16
CA THR A 194 14.72 9.60 0.09
C THR A 194 14.27 8.16 0.02
N LEU A 195 13.80 7.62 1.13
CA LEU A 195 13.30 6.26 1.25
C LEU A 195 11.78 6.25 1.26
N TRP A 196 11.19 5.47 0.35
CA TRP A 196 9.78 5.10 0.37
C TRP A 196 9.65 3.61 0.63
N ILE A 197 8.75 3.26 1.52
CA ILE A 197 8.33 1.87 1.74
C ILE A 197 6.84 1.82 1.47
N HIS A 198 6.44 0.98 0.54
CA HIS A 198 5.04 0.81 0.13
C HIS A 198 4.57 -0.60 0.45
N VAL A 199 3.42 -0.72 1.12
CA VAL A 199 2.77 -1.98 1.45
C VAL A 199 1.59 -2.19 0.52
N GLU A 200 1.55 -3.29 -0.23
CA GLU A 200 0.44 -3.61 -1.13
C GLU A 200 -0.87 -3.77 -0.34
N GLY A 201 -1.85 -2.95 -0.66
CA GLY A 201 -3.14 -2.90 0.07
C GLY A 201 -3.06 -2.23 1.44
N GLY A 202 -1.95 -1.57 1.74
CA GLY A 202 -1.71 -0.78 2.93
C GLY A 202 -1.27 0.65 2.62
N GLY A 203 -0.63 1.29 3.57
CA GLY A 203 -0.09 2.63 3.43
C GLY A 203 1.35 2.66 2.92
N SER A 204 1.86 3.87 2.77
CA SER A 204 3.26 4.12 2.44
C SER A 204 3.93 4.89 3.57
N THR A 205 5.19 4.57 3.81
CA THR A 205 6.08 5.32 4.72
C THR A 205 7.11 6.06 3.89
N TYR A 206 7.41 7.27 4.27
CA TYR A 206 8.34 8.16 3.59
C TYR A 206 9.30 8.75 4.63
N GLU A 207 10.60 8.65 4.35
CA GLU A 207 11.65 9.21 5.19
C GLU A 207 12.72 9.87 4.33
N VAL A 208 13.24 11.00 4.82
CA VAL A 208 14.39 11.68 4.23
C VAL A 208 15.59 11.45 5.15
N ILE A 209 16.60 10.81 4.62
CA ILE A 209 17.79 10.38 5.33
C ILE A 209 18.94 11.31 4.93
N LEU A 210 19.50 12.02 5.88
CA LEU A 210 20.68 12.84 5.67
C LEU A 210 21.94 12.03 5.99
N ILE A 211 22.85 11.91 5.04
CA ILE A 211 24.12 11.23 5.24
C ILE A 211 25.07 12.15 6.02
N THR A 212 25.27 11.81 7.28
CA THR A 212 26.22 12.57 8.16
C THR A 212 27.60 11.93 8.18
N ASP A 213 27.69 10.63 8.02
CA ASP A 213 28.92 9.83 8.00
C ASP A 213 28.68 8.58 7.14
N THR A 214 29.69 8.16 6.41
CA THR A 214 29.66 6.99 5.53
C THR A 214 30.37 5.78 6.12
N THR A 215 30.85 5.88 7.38
CA THR A 215 31.53 4.77 8.05
C THR A 215 30.52 3.72 8.53
N ALA A 216 30.88 2.44 8.40
CA ALA A 216 30.05 1.35 8.87
C ALA A 216 29.69 1.50 10.36
N GLY A 217 28.42 1.32 10.70
CA GLY A 217 27.87 1.52 12.03
C GLY A 217 27.38 2.94 12.32
N SER A 218 27.53 3.90 11.40
CA SER A 218 27.01 5.26 11.57
C SER A 218 25.49 5.29 11.50
N LEU A 219 24.88 6.03 12.42
CA LEU A 219 23.43 6.24 12.46
C LEU A 219 22.99 7.21 11.37
N LEU A 220 21.98 6.84 10.61
CA LEU A 220 21.34 7.65 9.59
C LEU A 220 20.02 8.28 10.07
N ILE A 221 19.23 7.55 10.86
CA ILE A 221 17.97 7.98 11.49
C ILE A 221 17.95 7.49 12.94
#